data_31df7c96386faf2337097eb67d3ee332
#
_entry.id   31df7c96386faf2337097eb67d3ee332
#
_cell.length_a   1.000
_cell.length_b   1.000
_cell.length_c   1.000
_cell.angle_alpha   90.00
_cell.angle_beta   90.00
_cell.angle_gamma   90.00
#
_symmetry.space_group_name_H-M   'P 1'
#
loop_
_entity.id
_entity.type
_entity.pdbx_description
1 polymer ?
#
loop_
_entity_poly.entity_id
_entity_poly.type
_entity_poly.pdbx_seq_one_letter_code
_entity_poly.pdbx_strand_id
1 'polypeptide(L)'
;MVMSTINITHRDFPELQPAFGLWSLYRPDEAPYRFPGGKIEALVRWQSDTRQALAQAIGFQDLPACAFSPELIETIDKGDYVREKWLICTWDGARMPFYLLLPKDLPRPLPVVLALHGHGYGVKDIVGLWEDGRERDQPFGYHKDFGVELCRRGFAVAAPEIACFGERVSDFSHLNAFIGQLIPDTCDHTARLAFHLGGSVIGLRVLDGRRLIDFLQARSDLNLARLGAMGISGGGMHTMFSACMDERIRACVISGHYATYRGSIFAMAHCACMFVPGLSRFGEIYDLIGLIAPRPILIEAGTRDPIFPLDAVQHSLAVTRAKVYAAFGAAEQIEADIFEGEHEIHGARAYDFLIDKLT
;
A
#
# COMPACT_ATOMS: atom_id res chain seq x y z
N MET A 1 1.17 -26.45 -54.76
CA MET A 1 1.85 -26.86 -53.55
C MET A 1 1.42 -25.91 -52.45
N VAL A 2 0.41 -26.26 -51.67
CA VAL A 2 -0.08 -25.40 -50.57
C VAL A 2 0.88 -25.64 -49.40
N MET A 3 1.72 -24.61 -49.08
CA MET A 3 2.48 -24.64 -47.82
C MET A 3 1.49 -24.65 -46.68
N SER A 4 1.38 -25.76 -45.98
CA SER A 4 0.68 -25.80 -44.71
C SER A 4 1.44 -24.90 -43.71
N THR A 5 0.85 -23.77 -43.34
CA THR A 5 1.33 -22.98 -42.22
C THR A 5 1.23 -23.82 -40.95
N ILE A 6 2.34 -24.32 -40.47
CA ILE A 6 2.40 -24.99 -39.17
C ILE A 6 2.16 -23.87 -38.13
N ASN A 7 0.98 -23.89 -37.53
CA ASN A 7 0.69 -23.02 -36.39
C ASN A 7 1.43 -23.58 -35.17
N ILE A 8 2.64 -23.07 -34.92
CA ILE A 8 3.37 -23.33 -33.69
C ILE A 8 2.63 -22.61 -32.56
N THR A 9 2.15 -23.35 -31.57
CA THR A 9 1.46 -22.78 -30.42
C THR A 9 2.43 -22.67 -29.24
N HIS A 10 2.27 -21.65 -28.42
CA HIS A 10 3.02 -21.46 -27.18
C HIS A 10 2.77 -22.58 -26.14
N ARG A 11 1.71 -23.38 -26.31
CA ARG A 11 1.44 -24.56 -25.46
C ARG A 11 2.42 -25.68 -25.71
N ASP A 12 2.79 -25.87 -26.98
CA ASP A 12 3.72 -26.92 -27.40
C ASP A 12 5.18 -26.52 -27.16
N PHE A 13 5.45 -25.20 -27.16
CA PHE A 13 6.78 -24.63 -27.00
C PHE A 13 6.76 -23.45 -26.00
N PRO A 14 6.74 -23.71 -24.69
CA PRO A 14 6.73 -22.66 -23.65
C PRO A 14 7.88 -21.66 -23.80
N GLU A 15 9.04 -22.08 -24.30
CA GLU A 15 10.23 -21.27 -24.53
C GLU A 15 10.05 -20.18 -25.61
N LEU A 16 8.96 -20.24 -26.38
CA LEU A 16 8.61 -19.13 -27.30
C LEU A 16 8.04 -17.91 -26.57
N GLN A 17 7.75 -18.07 -25.27
CA GLN A 17 7.23 -16.99 -24.44
C GLN A 17 8.38 -16.32 -23.68
N PRO A 18 8.75 -15.05 -23.99
CA PRO A 18 9.81 -14.34 -23.21
C PRO A 18 9.51 -14.27 -21.72
N ALA A 19 8.23 -14.13 -21.34
CA ALA A 19 7.81 -14.11 -19.93
C ALA A 19 8.19 -15.41 -19.19
N PHE A 20 8.10 -16.55 -19.83
CA PHE A 20 8.52 -17.84 -19.27
C PHE A 20 10.02 -17.87 -18.96
N GLY A 21 10.83 -17.35 -19.90
CA GLY A 21 12.28 -17.17 -19.69
C GLY A 21 12.59 -16.18 -18.56
N LEU A 22 11.90 -15.05 -18.53
CA LEU A 22 12.06 -14.05 -17.46
C LEU A 22 11.71 -14.60 -16.09
N TRP A 23 10.66 -15.42 -15.99
CA TRP A 23 10.29 -16.07 -14.72
C TRP A 23 11.40 -16.96 -14.16
N SER A 24 12.16 -17.65 -15.03
CA SER A 24 13.29 -18.47 -14.59
C SER A 24 14.45 -17.67 -13.99
N LEU A 25 14.51 -16.36 -14.27
CA LEU A 25 15.50 -15.44 -13.70
C LEU A 25 15.11 -14.93 -12.30
N TYR A 26 13.87 -15.13 -11.88
CA TYR A 26 13.43 -14.75 -10.53
C TYR A 26 13.93 -15.78 -9.51
N ARG A 27 14.97 -15.40 -8.78
CA ARG A 27 15.67 -16.24 -7.78
C ARG A 27 15.69 -15.51 -6.44
N PRO A 28 14.59 -15.52 -5.68
CA PRO A 28 14.50 -14.78 -4.43
C PRO A 28 15.54 -15.24 -3.39
N ASP A 29 15.88 -16.53 -3.38
CA ASP A 29 16.86 -17.09 -2.45
C ASP A 29 18.32 -16.65 -2.72
N GLU A 30 18.59 -16.11 -3.91
CA GLU A 30 19.91 -15.57 -4.31
C GLU A 30 19.93 -14.02 -4.27
N ALA A 31 18.82 -13.38 -3.88
CA ALA A 31 18.70 -11.93 -3.93
C ALA A 31 19.65 -11.23 -2.95
N PRO A 32 20.37 -10.17 -3.38
CA PRO A 32 21.42 -9.54 -2.56
C PRO A 32 20.90 -8.84 -1.30
N TYR A 33 19.64 -8.40 -1.30
CA TYR A 33 19.01 -7.72 -0.17
C TYR A 33 17.96 -8.58 0.54
N ARG A 34 17.89 -9.89 0.25
CA ARG A 34 16.97 -10.78 0.97
C ARG A 34 17.28 -10.79 2.48
N PHE A 35 16.33 -11.20 3.28
CA PHE A 35 16.53 -11.31 4.73
C PHE A 35 17.64 -12.32 5.06
N PRO A 36 18.72 -11.88 5.72
CA PRO A 36 19.90 -12.74 5.89
C PRO A 36 19.80 -13.69 7.09
N GLY A 37 18.88 -13.42 8.03
CA GLY A 37 18.94 -14.02 9.37
C GLY A 37 20.17 -13.57 10.17
N GLY A 38 20.37 -14.15 11.35
CA GLY A 38 21.57 -13.90 12.15
C GLY A 38 21.29 -13.09 13.43
N LYS A 39 22.35 -12.47 13.97
CA LYS A 39 22.28 -11.70 15.21
C LYS A 39 21.63 -10.35 15.02
N ILE A 40 21.00 -9.82 16.08
CA ILE A 40 20.23 -8.58 16.05
C ILE A 40 21.02 -7.37 15.52
N GLU A 41 22.31 -7.26 15.88
CA GLU A 41 23.14 -6.15 15.43
C GLU A 41 23.41 -6.18 13.90
N ALA A 42 23.47 -7.39 13.32
CA ALA A 42 23.60 -7.56 11.87
C ALA A 42 22.26 -7.27 11.18
N LEU A 43 21.13 -7.64 11.79
CA LEU A 43 19.81 -7.37 11.27
C LEU A 43 19.48 -5.86 11.25
N VAL A 44 19.84 -5.13 12.29
CA VAL A 44 19.67 -3.66 12.32
C VAL A 44 20.49 -2.98 11.21
N ARG A 45 21.73 -3.43 10.97
CA ARG A 45 22.51 -2.91 9.82
C ARG A 45 21.88 -3.27 8.49
N TRP A 46 21.45 -4.53 8.33
CA TRP A 46 20.76 -4.98 7.14
C TRP A 46 19.48 -4.15 6.87
N GLN A 47 18.70 -3.86 7.90
CA GLN A 47 17.51 -2.99 7.76
C GLN A 47 17.88 -1.61 7.22
N SER A 48 18.93 -1.00 7.75
CA SER A 48 19.41 0.33 7.30
C SER A 48 19.85 0.30 5.84
N ASP A 49 20.73 -0.64 5.48
CA ASP A 49 21.30 -0.75 4.14
C ASP A 49 20.23 -1.12 3.10
N THR A 50 19.34 -2.06 3.47
CA THR A 50 18.25 -2.50 2.60
C THR A 50 17.20 -1.41 2.41
N ARG A 51 16.88 -0.63 3.44
CA ARG A 51 15.95 0.50 3.34
C ARG A 51 16.49 1.57 2.38
N GLN A 52 17.80 1.86 2.44
CA GLN A 52 18.44 2.77 1.48
C GLN A 52 18.38 2.23 0.05
N ALA A 53 18.69 0.95 -0.16
CA ALA A 53 18.58 0.31 -1.47
C ALA A 53 17.13 0.30 -1.98
N LEU A 54 16.16 0.05 -1.09
CA LEU A 54 14.73 0.07 -1.43
C LEU A 54 14.26 1.48 -1.82
N ALA A 55 14.71 2.52 -1.12
CA ALA A 55 14.44 3.91 -1.49
C ALA A 55 14.86 4.22 -2.94
N GLN A 56 16.04 3.74 -3.33
CA GLN A 56 16.55 3.88 -4.70
C GLN A 56 15.70 3.09 -5.70
N ALA A 57 15.30 1.86 -5.35
CA ALA A 57 14.52 1.00 -6.25
C ALA A 57 13.10 1.51 -6.49
N ILE A 58 12.40 1.96 -5.44
CA ILE A 58 11.05 2.53 -5.60
C ILE A 58 11.09 3.93 -6.26
N GLY A 59 12.21 4.65 -6.13
CA GLY A 59 12.45 5.96 -6.74
C GLY A 59 11.71 7.12 -6.05
N PHE A 60 12.04 8.33 -6.46
CA PHE A 60 11.39 9.58 -6.05
C PHE A 60 11.54 9.98 -4.57
N GLN A 61 12.30 9.21 -3.76
CA GLN A 61 12.45 9.50 -2.34
C GLN A 61 13.34 10.73 -2.08
N ASP A 62 14.14 11.13 -3.07
CA ASP A 62 15.06 12.26 -3.01
C ASP A 62 14.47 13.56 -3.59
N LEU A 63 13.19 13.53 -4.01
CA LEU A 63 12.53 14.73 -4.49
C LEU A 63 12.52 15.81 -3.40
N PRO A 64 12.86 17.06 -3.75
CA PRO A 64 12.93 18.16 -2.78
C PRO A 64 11.60 18.36 -2.05
N ALA A 65 11.69 18.55 -0.74
CA ALA A 65 10.51 18.92 0.04
C ALA A 65 10.06 20.34 -0.36
N CYS A 66 8.76 20.49 -0.63
CA CYS A 66 8.11 21.78 -0.81
C CYS A 66 7.34 22.20 0.44
N ALA A 67 6.96 23.50 0.52
CA ALA A 67 6.03 23.94 1.53
C ALA A 67 4.68 23.22 1.36
N PHE A 68 4.03 22.84 2.46
CA PHE A 68 2.75 22.09 2.38
C PHE A 68 1.63 22.90 1.76
N SER A 69 1.63 24.23 1.93
CA SER A 69 0.57 25.14 1.43
C SER A 69 -0.84 24.57 1.68
N PRO A 70 -1.20 24.26 2.95
CA PRO A 70 -2.41 23.54 3.25
C PRO A 70 -3.65 24.37 2.98
N GLU A 71 -4.67 23.76 2.39
CA GLU A 71 -5.99 24.34 2.20
C GLU A 71 -7.04 23.39 2.80
N LEU A 72 -7.84 23.90 3.73
CA LEU A 72 -9.05 23.22 4.21
C LEU A 72 -10.16 23.49 3.21
N ILE A 73 -10.57 22.44 2.48
CA ILE A 73 -11.57 22.55 1.41
C ILE A 73 -12.98 22.44 1.96
N GLU A 74 -13.18 21.54 2.93
CA GLU A 74 -14.49 21.21 3.45
C GLU A 74 -14.39 20.71 4.89
N THR A 75 -15.43 21.01 5.68
CA THR A 75 -15.63 20.44 7.02
C THR A 75 -17.09 20.04 7.18
N ILE A 76 -17.34 18.75 7.41
CA ILE A 76 -18.68 18.18 7.59
C ILE A 76 -18.78 17.53 8.96
N ASP A 77 -19.78 17.96 9.72
CA ASP A 77 -20.16 17.31 10.98
C ASP A 77 -21.02 16.07 10.69
N LYS A 78 -20.52 14.90 11.08
CA LYS A 78 -21.18 13.60 10.90
C LYS A 78 -21.89 13.09 12.17
N GLY A 79 -21.99 13.94 13.19
CA GLY A 79 -22.58 13.57 14.49
C GLY A 79 -21.54 13.01 15.46
N ASP A 80 -21.06 11.81 15.23
CA ASP A 80 -20.06 11.11 16.05
C ASP A 80 -18.59 11.48 15.69
N TYR A 81 -18.36 12.01 14.49
CA TYR A 81 -17.04 12.51 14.05
C TYR A 81 -17.18 13.74 13.15
N VAL A 82 -16.05 14.42 12.92
CA VAL A 82 -15.92 15.48 11.90
C VAL A 82 -15.09 14.92 10.74
N ARG A 83 -15.55 15.15 9.51
CA ARG A 83 -14.78 14.86 8.30
C ARG A 83 -14.29 16.16 7.69
N GLU A 84 -12.98 16.34 7.67
CA GLU A 84 -12.30 17.45 7.01
C GLU A 84 -11.74 16.97 5.67
N LYS A 85 -11.86 17.78 4.61
CA LYS A 85 -11.16 17.57 3.34
C LYS A 85 -10.06 18.62 3.22
N TRP A 86 -8.85 18.17 3.04
CA TRP A 86 -7.66 19.00 2.92
C TRP A 86 -6.97 18.81 1.58
N LEU A 87 -6.17 19.80 1.19
CA LEU A 87 -5.27 19.75 0.05
C LEU A 87 -3.89 20.26 0.47
N ILE A 88 -2.85 19.45 0.25
CA ILE A 88 -1.46 19.80 0.57
C ILE A 88 -0.53 19.58 -0.63
N CYS A 89 0.59 20.30 -0.69
CA CYS A 89 1.69 19.99 -1.61
C CYS A 89 2.55 18.86 -1.02
N THR A 90 2.83 17.83 -1.80
CA THR A 90 3.70 16.72 -1.39
C THR A 90 5.10 16.82 -1.97
N TRP A 91 5.22 17.29 -3.18
CA TRP A 91 6.47 17.65 -3.86
C TRP A 91 6.19 18.74 -4.89
N ASP A 92 7.23 19.39 -5.43
CA ASP A 92 7.06 20.52 -6.34
C ASP A 92 6.29 20.10 -7.62
N GLY A 93 5.19 20.81 -7.88
CA GLY A 93 4.26 20.50 -8.96
C GLY A 93 3.21 19.45 -8.67
N ALA A 94 3.13 18.91 -7.42
CA ALA A 94 2.09 17.95 -7.06
C ALA A 94 1.36 18.31 -5.76
N ARG A 95 0.03 18.23 -5.84
CA ARG A 95 -0.86 18.41 -4.69
C ARG A 95 -1.64 17.12 -4.43
N MET A 96 -1.92 16.85 -3.17
CA MET A 96 -2.62 15.66 -2.72
C MET A 96 -3.82 16.06 -1.88
N PRO A 97 -5.05 15.76 -2.32
CA PRO A 97 -6.22 15.82 -1.45
C PRO A 97 -6.21 14.65 -0.47
N PHE A 98 -6.68 14.89 0.75
CA PHE A 98 -6.91 13.84 1.73
C PHE A 98 -8.09 14.19 2.63
N TYR A 99 -8.73 13.17 3.18
CA TYR A 99 -9.70 13.32 4.25
C TYR A 99 -9.05 13.07 5.60
N LEU A 100 -9.42 13.89 6.58
CA LEU A 100 -9.08 13.68 7.99
C LEU A 100 -10.39 13.51 8.76
N LEU A 101 -10.61 12.30 9.29
CA LEU A 101 -11.76 11.98 10.11
C LEU A 101 -11.34 12.07 11.58
N LEU A 102 -12.05 12.86 12.35
CA LEU A 102 -11.72 13.17 13.75
C LEU A 102 -12.90 12.79 14.66
N PRO A 103 -12.79 11.72 15.44
CA PRO A 103 -13.82 11.35 16.39
C PRO A 103 -14.06 12.49 17.39
N LYS A 104 -15.34 12.69 17.78
CA LYS A 104 -15.73 13.65 18.81
C LYS A 104 -15.67 13.02 20.19
N ASP A 105 -15.73 13.87 21.21
CA ASP A 105 -15.90 13.50 22.62
C ASP A 105 -14.84 12.53 23.18
N LEU A 106 -13.66 12.50 22.55
CA LEU A 106 -12.51 11.73 23.02
C LEU A 106 -11.37 12.62 23.47
N PRO A 107 -10.61 12.18 24.50
CA PRO A 107 -9.41 12.90 24.96
C PRO A 107 -8.38 13.12 23.84
N ARG A 108 -7.81 14.31 23.79
CA ARG A 108 -6.72 14.66 22.86
C ARG A 108 -5.37 14.55 23.58
N PRO A 109 -4.26 14.24 22.87
CA PRO A 109 -4.17 14.02 21.42
C PRO A 109 -4.59 12.58 21.00
N LEU A 110 -5.23 12.45 19.84
CA LEU A 110 -5.74 11.17 19.31
C LEU A 110 -4.65 10.32 18.67
N PRO A 111 -4.69 8.97 18.81
CA PRO A 111 -3.89 8.08 17.97
C PRO A 111 -4.31 8.21 16.51
N VAL A 112 -3.38 7.97 15.58
CA VAL A 112 -3.58 8.21 14.15
C VAL A 112 -3.46 6.93 13.35
N VAL A 113 -4.34 6.74 12.37
CA VAL A 113 -4.20 5.67 11.37
C VAL A 113 -4.22 6.28 9.96
N LEU A 114 -3.21 5.93 9.15
CA LEU A 114 -3.27 6.13 7.72
C LEU A 114 -4.18 5.07 7.11
N ALA A 115 -5.27 5.49 6.48
CA ALA A 115 -6.20 4.59 5.78
C ALA A 115 -5.95 4.66 4.28
N LEU A 116 -5.47 3.57 3.70
CA LEU A 116 -4.94 3.51 2.34
C LEU A 116 -5.84 2.63 1.46
N HIS A 117 -6.63 3.26 0.58
CA HIS A 117 -7.57 2.56 -0.29
C HIS A 117 -6.89 1.71 -1.36
N GLY A 118 -7.55 0.67 -1.82
CA GLY A 118 -7.15 -0.12 -2.98
C GLY A 118 -7.61 0.48 -4.32
N HIS A 119 -7.62 -0.35 -5.37
CA HIS A 119 -8.17 0.04 -6.66
C HIS A 119 -9.69 0.29 -6.53
N GLY A 120 -10.17 1.34 -7.17
CA GLY A 120 -11.58 1.76 -7.12
C GLY A 120 -11.69 3.21 -7.56
N TYR A 121 -12.72 3.90 -7.12
CA TYR A 121 -12.92 5.31 -7.45
C TYR A 121 -12.20 6.29 -6.51
N GLY A 122 -11.26 5.80 -5.71
CA GLY A 122 -10.40 6.63 -4.88
C GLY A 122 -10.77 6.67 -3.40
N VAL A 123 -10.27 7.68 -2.70
CA VAL A 123 -10.40 7.80 -1.24
C VAL A 123 -11.85 7.89 -0.75
N LYS A 124 -12.75 8.38 -1.57
CA LYS A 124 -14.19 8.45 -1.25
C LYS A 124 -14.75 7.08 -0.87
N ASP A 125 -14.20 5.99 -1.45
CA ASP A 125 -14.63 4.61 -1.23
C ASP A 125 -14.38 4.09 0.19
N ILE A 126 -13.57 4.79 0.98
CA ILE A 126 -13.26 4.39 2.36
C ILE A 126 -13.74 5.39 3.43
N VAL A 127 -14.30 6.52 3.00
CA VAL A 127 -14.75 7.60 3.91
C VAL A 127 -16.25 7.85 3.86
N GLY A 128 -17.03 6.86 3.40
CA GLY A 128 -18.49 6.91 3.40
C GLY A 128 -19.10 7.75 2.28
N LEU A 129 -18.42 7.87 1.14
CA LEU A 129 -18.91 8.65 0.00
C LEU A 129 -19.03 7.78 -1.26
N TRP A 130 -20.01 8.09 -2.09
CA TRP A 130 -20.07 7.62 -3.46
C TRP A 130 -19.05 8.38 -4.34
N GLU A 131 -18.77 7.87 -5.53
CA GLU A 131 -17.85 8.49 -6.49
C GLU A 131 -18.21 9.94 -6.81
N ASP A 132 -19.50 10.25 -6.93
CA ASP A 132 -20.01 11.60 -7.19
C ASP A 132 -20.00 12.53 -5.96
N GLY A 133 -19.54 12.04 -4.80
CA GLY A 133 -19.44 12.79 -3.55
C GLY A 133 -20.68 12.77 -2.68
N ARG A 134 -21.76 12.09 -3.09
CA ARG A 134 -22.93 11.91 -2.22
C ARG A 134 -22.60 10.99 -1.04
N GLU A 135 -23.22 11.28 0.11
CA GLU A 135 -23.10 10.45 1.31
C GLU A 135 -23.62 9.03 1.07
N ARG A 136 -22.97 8.08 1.71
CA ARG A 136 -23.33 6.65 1.67
C ARG A 136 -23.85 6.23 3.04
N ASP A 137 -25.03 5.62 3.07
CA ASP A 137 -25.71 5.26 4.32
C ASP A 137 -25.23 3.91 4.90
N GLN A 138 -24.69 3.05 4.05
CA GLN A 138 -24.21 1.72 4.43
C GLN A 138 -22.86 1.42 3.78
N PRO A 139 -21.96 0.69 4.46
CA PRO A 139 -20.72 0.22 3.85
C PRO A 139 -20.96 -0.53 2.54
N PHE A 140 -20.12 -0.28 1.54
CA PHE A 140 -20.27 -0.84 0.21
C PHE A 140 -18.92 -1.31 -0.36
N GLY A 141 -19.00 -2.24 -1.30
CA GLY A 141 -17.82 -2.76 -2.01
C GLY A 141 -16.85 -3.51 -1.09
N TYR A 142 -15.68 -3.76 -1.58
CA TYR A 142 -14.68 -4.53 -0.87
C TYR A 142 -13.92 -3.72 0.20
N HIS A 143 -13.99 -2.39 0.15
CA HIS A 143 -13.40 -1.49 1.15
C HIS A 143 -14.24 -1.36 2.42
N LYS A 144 -15.56 -1.52 2.34
CA LYS A 144 -16.53 -1.47 3.48
C LYS A 144 -16.35 -0.27 4.40
N ASP A 145 -16.04 0.92 3.84
CA ASP A 145 -15.85 2.16 4.60
C ASP A 145 -14.89 2.05 5.80
N PHE A 146 -13.83 1.24 5.67
CA PHE A 146 -12.95 0.94 6.81
C PHE A 146 -12.32 2.19 7.45
N GLY A 147 -12.18 3.30 6.72
CA GLY A 147 -11.72 4.57 7.28
C GLY A 147 -12.72 5.16 8.27
N VAL A 148 -14.04 5.07 7.98
CA VAL A 148 -15.10 5.49 8.91
C VAL A 148 -15.12 4.58 10.14
N GLU A 149 -14.98 3.27 9.94
CA GLU A 149 -14.95 2.29 11.03
C GLU A 149 -13.78 2.52 11.99
N LEU A 150 -12.59 2.79 11.48
CA LEU A 150 -11.43 3.17 12.30
C LEU A 150 -11.70 4.45 13.10
N CYS A 151 -12.32 5.46 12.49
CA CYS A 151 -12.65 6.70 13.17
C CYS A 151 -13.61 6.48 14.33
N ARG A 152 -14.67 5.70 14.10
CA ARG A 152 -15.65 5.34 15.15
C ARG A 152 -15.05 4.55 16.31
N ARG A 153 -13.91 3.89 16.08
CA ARG A 153 -13.14 3.19 17.12
C ARG A 153 -12.12 4.07 17.84
N GLY A 154 -12.12 5.37 17.58
CA GLY A 154 -11.35 6.34 18.35
C GLY A 154 -10.05 6.82 17.71
N PHE A 155 -9.77 6.44 16.47
CA PHE A 155 -8.60 6.94 15.74
C PHE A 155 -8.91 8.23 14.98
N ALA A 156 -7.98 9.17 14.97
CA ALA A 156 -7.91 10.15 13.91
C ALA A 156 -7.46 9.41 12.63
N VAL A 157 -8.26 9.50 11.56
CA VAL A 157 -7.99 8.75 10.33
C VAL A 157 -7.56 9.71 9.23
N ALA A 158 -6.34 9.57 8.76
CA ALA A 158 -5.83 10.30 7.61
C ALA A 158 -5.91 9.42 6.36
N ALA A 159 -6.82 9.76 5.46
CA ALA A 159 -7.12 9.02 4.25
C ALA A 159 -6.71 9.84 3.00
N PRO A 160 -5.51 9.63 2.44
CA PRO A 160 -5.07 10.33 1.23
C PRO A 160 -5.76 9.80 -0.02
N GLU A 161 -5.99 10.68 -0.99
CA GLU A 161 -6.23 10.26 -2.37
C GLU A 161 -4.92 9.71 -2.94
N ILE A 162 -4.86 8.41 -3.12
CA ILE A 162 -3.66 7.72 -3.60
C ILE A 162 -3.38 8.11 -5.06
N ALA A 163 -2.13 8.29 -5.41
CA ALA A 163 -1.73 8.62 -6.78
C ALA A 163 -2.38 7.67 -7.80
N CYS A 164 -2.91 8.23 -8.88
CA CYS A 164 -3.60 7.59 -10.00
C CYS A 164 -5.09 7.27 -9.77
N PHE A 165 -5.71 7.72 -8.68
CA PHE A 165 -7.13 7.48 -8.40
C PHE A 165 -7.89 8.77 -8.11
N GLY A 166 -9.22 8.69 -8.21
CA GLY A 166 -10.13 9.76 -7.84
C GLY A 166 -9.76 11.12 -8.44
N GLU A 167 -9.48 12.08 -7.59
CA GLU A 167 -9.09 13.44 -8.02
C GLU A 167 -7.64 13.53 -8.56
N ARG A 168 -6.90 12.41 -8.58
CA ARG A 168 -5.51 12.32 -9.08
C ARG A 168 -5.37 11.44 -10.33
N VAL A 169 -6.44 11.24 -11.06
CA VAL A 169 -6.40 10.61 -12.39
C VAL A 169 -5.74 11.54 -13.40
N SER A 170 -5.12 10.96 -14.42
CA SER A 170 -4.49 11.72 -15.50
C SER A 170 -5.51 12.18 -16.52
N ASP A 171 -5.79 13.47 -16.57
CA ASP A 171 -6.63 14.10 -17.58
C ASP A 171 -5.88 15.28 -18.21
N PHE A 172 -5.46 15.11 -19.46
CA PHE A 172 -4.78 16.12 -20.27
C PHE A 172 -5.70 16.80 -21.25
N SER A 173 -7.01 16.61 -21.17
CA SER A 173 -7.99 17.18 -22.11
C SER A 173 -7.97 18.71 -22.15
N HIS A 174 -7.50 19.37 -21.08
CA HIS A 174 -7.32 20.81 -20.98
C HIS A 174 -6.03 21.33 -21.65
N LEU A 175 -5.08 20.44 -21.93
CA LEU A 175 -3.87 20.76 -22.66
C LEU A 175 -4.13 20.63 -24.15
N ASN A 176 -3.46 21.44 -24.94
CA ASN A 176 -3.71 21.61 -26.38
C ASN A 176 -3.74 20.26 -27.14
N ALA A 177 -4.47 20.19 -28.24
CA ALA A 177 -4.90 19.03 -29.03
C ALA A 177 -3.89 17.89 -29.29
N PHE A 178 -2.61 18.09 -29.00
CA PHE A 178 -1.55 17.10 -29.26
C PHE A 178 -1.52 15.98 -28.17
N ILE A 179 -1.84 16.30 -26.92
CA ILE A 179 -1.86 15.36 -25.79
C ILE A 179 -3.18 15.39 -25.01
N GLY A 180 -4.15 16.16 -25.46
CA GLY A 180 -5.38 16.43 -24.77
C GLY A 180 -6.36 15.27 -24.71
N GLN A 181 -6.05 14.23 -23.93
CA GLN A 181 -6.92 13.09 -23.71
C GLN A 181 -7.02 12.74 -22.22
N LEU A 182 -8.21 12.33 -21.81
CA LEU A 182 -8.36 11.55 -20.57
C LEU A 182 -7.62 10.22 -20.76
N ILE A 183 -6.79 9.85 -19.81
CA ILE A 183 -6.07 8.58 -19.83
C ILE A 183 -6.91 7.54 -19.07
N PRO A 184 -7.57 6.58 -19.75
CA PRO A 184 -8.46 5.61 -19.11
C PRO A 184 -7.75 4.77 -18.04
N ASP A 185 -6.52 4.32 -18.34
CA ASP A 185 -5.72 3.51 -17.43
C ASP A 185 -4.62 4.35 -16.77
N THR A 186 -5.01 5.29 -15.92
CA THR A 186 -4.08 6.23 -15.26
C THR A 186 -2.96 5.49 -14.50
N CYS A 187 -3.27 4.41 -13.79
CA CYS A 187 -2.26 3.62 -13.07
C CYS A 187 -1.19 3.06 -14.01
N ASP A 188 -1.59 2.45 -15.12
CA ASP A 188 -0.65 1.87 -16.08
C ASP A 188 0.14 2.94 -16.83
N HIS A 189 -0.52 4.03 -17.22
CA HIS A 189 0.15 5.17 -17.85
C HIS A 189 1.21 5.77 -16.92
N THR A 190 0.83 6.09 -15.69
CA THR A 190 1.75 6.70 -14.71
C THR A 190 2.87 5.73 -14.33
N ALA A 191 2.58 4.42 -14.22
CA ALA A 191 3.60 3.42 -13.92
C ALA A 191 4.67 3.34 -15.04
N ARG A 192 4.26 3.31 -16.30
CA ARG A 192 5.20 3.31 -17.44
C ARG A 192 6.06 4.56 -17.45
N LEU A 193 5.47 5.73 -17.17
CA LEU A 193 6.21 6.98 -17.05
C LEU A 193 7.20 6.92 -15.88
N ALA A 194 6.76 6.44 -14.70
CA ALA A 194 7.61 6.29 -13.53
C ALA A 194 8.78 5.34 -13.79
N PHE A 195 8.54 4.19 -14.45
CA PHE A 195 9.59 3.25 -14.83
C PHE A 195 10.63 3.89 -15.76
N HIS A 196 10.17 4.70 -16.73
CA HIS A 196 11.06 5.43 -17.64
C HIS A 196 11.93 6.46 -16.92
N LEU A 197 11.43 7.02 -15.81
CA LEU A 197 12.14 7.98 -14.97
C LEU A 197 12.97 7.31 -13.83
N GLY A 198 13.05 5.98 -13.82
CA GLY A 198 13.86 5.23 -12.85
C GLY A 198 13.19 5.00 -11.49
N GLY A 199 11.86 5.11 -11.41
CA GLY A 199 11.10 4.87 -10.19
C GLY A 199 9.85 4.02 -10.42
N SER A 200 8.87 4.14 -9.52
CA SER A 200 7.62 3.40 -9.56
C SER A 200 6.47 4.23 -8.97
N VAL A 201 5.23 3.85 -9.27
CA VAL A 201 4.05 4.50 -8.65
C VAL A 201 4.07 4.32 -7.13
N ILE A 202 4.54 3.17 -6.64
CA ILE A 202 4.65 2.97 -5.18
C ILE A 202 5.66 3.94 -4.55
N GLY A 203 6.72 4.31 -5.26
CA GLY A 203 7.66 5.33 -4.79
C GLY A 203 6.99 6.69 -4.60
N LEU A 204 6.12 7.11 -5.52
CA LEU A 204 5.31 8.33 -5.38
C LEU A 204 4.34 8.23 -4.20
N ARG A 205 3.66 7.08 -4.05
CA ARG A 205 2.72 6.84 -2.95
C ARG A 205 3.39 6.87 -1.58
N VAL A 206 4.58 6.26 -1.46
CA VAL A 206 5.38 6.29 -0.21
C VAL A 206 5.85 7.71 0.09
N LEU A 207 6.29 8.46 -0.91
CA LEU A 207 6.65 9.88 -0.74
C LEU A 207 5.45 10.70 -0.24
N ASP A 208 4.29 10.56 -0.88
CA ASP A 208 3.06 11.25 -0.50
C ASP A 208 2.65 10.89 0.95
N GLY A 209 2.70 9.60 1.32
CA GLY A 209 2.41 9.12 2.67
C GLY A 209 3.35 9.71 3.72
N ARG A 210 4.65 9.76 3.44
CA ARG A 210 5.66 10.39 4.31
C ARG A 210 5.37 11.87 4.49
N ARG A 211 5.06 12.60 3.40
CA ARG A 211 4.71 14.02 3.45
C ARG A 211 3.44 14.28 4.23
N LEU A 212 2.44 13.39 4.13
CA LEU A 212 1.24 13.48 4.96
C LEU A 212 1.57 13.31 6.45
N ILE A 213 2.38 12.32 6.82
CA ILE A 213 2.83 12.14 8.20
C ILE A 213 3.56 13.39 8.70
N ASP A 214 4.47 13.97 7.88
CA ASP A 214 5.20 15.19 8.22
C ASP A 214 4.24 16.38 8.47
N PHE A 215 3.21 16.53 7.64
CA PHE A 215 2.16 17.54 7.82
C PHE A 215 1.38 17.33 9.12
N LEU A 216 0.95 16.11 9.39
CA LEU A 216 0.16 15.77 10.58
C LEU A 216 0.95 15.95 11.87
N GLN A 217 2.29 15.86 11.83
CA GLN A 217 3.16 16.05 12.99
C GLN A 217 3.05 17.46 13.62
N ALA A 218 2.65 18.45 12.84
CA ALA A 218 2.46 19.82 13.31
C ALA A 218 1.12 20.02 14.08
N ARG A 219 0.24 19.06 14.09
CA ARG A 219 -1.08 19.14 14.75
C ARG A 219 -0.98 18.68 16.21
N SER A 220 -1.29 19.57 17.14
CA SER A 220 -1.25 19.29 18.58
C SER A 220 -2.39 18.38 19.08
N ASP A 221 -3.45 18.21 18.30
CA ASP A 221 -4.59 17.35 18.60
C ASP A 221 -4.38 15.87 18.17
N LEU A 222 -3.22 15.56 17.54
CA LEU A 222 -2.83 14.23 17.06
C LEU A 222 -1.58 13.69 17.77
N ASN A 223 -1.58 12.39 18.03
CA ASN A 223 -0.43 11.69 18.64
C ASN A 223 0.28 10.79 17.63
N LEU A 224 1.26 11.32 16.92
CA LEU A 224 2.02 10.57 15.92
C LEU A 224 2.99 9.53 16.53
N ALA A 225 3.20 9.52 17.85
CA ALA A 225 3.89 8.42 18.51
C ALA A 225 3.03 7.13 18.54
N ARG A 226 1.72 7.27 18.28
CA ARG A 226 0.73 6.21 18.15
C ARG A 226 0.18 6.18 16.71
N LEU A 227 1.07 6.16 15.73
CA LEU A 227 0.73 6.11 14.31
C LEU A 227 0.68 4.68 13.81
N GLY A 228 -0.46 4.29 13.24
CA GLY A 228 -0.64 3.05 12.49
C GLY A 228 -0.95 3.29 11.02
N ALA A 229 -1.02 2.20 10.27
CA ALA A 229 -1.48 2.21 8.89
C ALA A 229 -2.32 0.96 8.59
N MET A 230 -3.36 1.11 7.78
CA MET A 230 -4.19 0.02 7.29
C MET A 230 -4.55 0.25 5.83
N GLY A 231 -4.49 -0.79 5.03
CA GLY A 231 -4.91 -0.70 3.64
C GLY A 231 -5.15 -2.07 3.01
N ILE A 232 -5.91 -2.09 1.91
CA ILE A 232 -6.28 -3.30 1.19
C ILE A 232 -5.79 -3.25 -0.26
N SER A 233 -5.38 -4.42 -0.82
CA SER A 233 -5.00 -4.54 -2.22
C SER A 233 -3.82 -3.62 -2.57
N GLY A 234 -3.98 -2.72 -3.53
CA GLY A 234 -3.02 -1.64 -3.80
C GLY A 234 -2.72 -0.76 -2.58
N GLY A 235 -3.71 -0.55 -1.70
CA GLY A 235 -3.54 0.10 -0.39
C GLY A 235 -2.77 -0.77 0.61
N GLY A 236 -2.95 -2.09 0.55
CA GLY A 236 -2.14 -3.06 1.33
C GLY A 236 -0.66 -3.01 0.93
N MET A 237 -0.37 -2.97 -0.38
CA MET A 237 0.98 -2.73 -0.88
C MET A 237 1.53 -1.38 -0.37
N HIS A 238 0.74 -0.31 -0.49
CA HIS A 238 1.15 1.02 -0.02
C HIS A 238 1.43 1.00 1.49
N THR A 239 0.58 0.35 2.30
CA THR A 239 0.80 0.17 3.75
C THR A 239 2.12 -0.54 4.01
N MET A 240 2.39 -1.65 3.34
CA MET A 240 3.61 -2.42 3.50
C MET A 240 4.86 -1.59 3.17
N PHE A 241 4.90 -0.97 1.98
CA PHE A 241 6.06 -0.18 1.58
C PHE A 241 6.24 1.07 2.44
N SER A 242 5.16 1.74 2.84
CA SER A 242 5.24 2.87 3.78
C SER A 242 5.81 2.46 5.13
N ALA A 243 5.36 1.33 5.69
CA ALA A 243 5.90 0.81 6.94
C ALA A 243 7.36 0.33 6.81
N CYS A 244 7.78 -0.21 5.65
CA CYS A 244 9.18 -0.52 5.38
C CYS A 244 10.06 0.74 5.36
N MET A 245 9.54 1.86 4.87
CA MET A 245 10.29 3.09 4.64
C MET A 245 10.21 4.09 5.78
N ASP A 246 9.16 4.05 6.60
CA ASP A 246 8.92 5.01 7.68
C ASP A 246 8.69 4.31 9.03
N GLU A 247 9.66 4.42 9.92
CA GLU A 247 9.63 3.78 11.24
C GLU A 247 8.66 4.45 12.22
N ARG A 248 8.09 5.61 11.86
CA ARG A 248 7.02 6.26 12.64
C ARG A 248 5.72 5.46 12.62
N ILE A 249 5.49 4.63 11.59
CA ILE A 249 4.37 3.69 11.55
C ILE A 249 4.65 2.55 12.53
N ARG A 250 3.97 2.54 13.67
CA ARG A 250 4.22 1.64 14.80
C ARG A 250 3.55 0.27 14.68
N ALA A 251 2.41 0.22 14.00
CA ALA A 251 1.68 -1.01 13.71
C ALA A 251 1.01 -0.90 12.35
N CYS A 252 0.85 -2.00 11.63
CA CYS A 252 0.10 -1.94 10.38
C CYS A 252 -0.73 -3.20 10.10
N VAL A 253 -1.82 -2.97 9.36
CA VAL A 253 -2.68 -4.02 8.82
C VAL A 253 -2.52 -4.05 7.31
N ILE A 254 -2.09 -5.19 6.78
CA ILE A 254 -1.94 -5.44 5.35
C ILE A 254 -3.05 -6.40 4.93
N SER A 255 -4.09 -5.87 4.30
CA SER A 255 -5.24 -6.63 3.84
C SER A 255 -5.13 -6.93 2.34
N GLY A 256 -5.45 -8.17 1.92
CA GLY A 256 -5.52 -8.57 0.52
C GLY A 256 -4.27 -8.23 -0.31
N HIS A 257 -3.05 -8.44 0.24
CA HIS A 257 -1.79 -8.18 -0.50
C HIS A 257 -0.62 -9.10 -0.11
N TYR A 258 -0.77 -9.98 0.85
CA TYR A 258 0.39 -10.66 1.47
C TYR A 258 0.68 -12.05 0.90
N ALA A 259 0.49 -12.29 -0.39
CA ALA A 259 0.92 -13.52 -1.08
C ALA A 259 2.37 -13.41 -1.57
N THR A 260 3.04 -14.54 -1.83
CA THR A 260 4.34 -14.49 -2.51
C THR A 260 4.23 -13.78 -3.86
N TYR A 261 5.27 -13.07 -4.28
CA TYR A 261 5.32 -12.47 -5.62
C TYR A 261 5.14 -13.52 -6.70
N ARG A 262 5.79 -14.69 -6.54
CA ARG A 262 5.65 -15.82 -7.46
C ARG A 262 4.22 -16.35 -7.54
N GLY A 263 3.49 -16.40 -6.43
CA GLY A 263 2.13 -16.96 -6.35
C GLY A 263 1.02 -15.98 -6.74
N SER A 264 1.32 -14.67 -6.81
CA SER A 264 0.33 -13.64 -7.12
C SER A 264 0.82 -12.67 -8.21
N ILE A 265 1.64 -11.67 -7.84
CA ILE A 265 2.00 -10.54 -8.71
C ILE A 265 2.59 -11.00 -10.05
N PHE A 266 3.39 -12.08 -10.07
CA PHE A 266 3.98 -12.60 -11.30
C PHE A 266 3.15 -13.69 -11.98
N ALA A 267 2.23 -14.32 -11.25
CA ALA A 267 1.47 -15.46 -11.75
C ALA A 267 0.22 -15.07 -12.54
N MET A 268 -0.28 -13.85 -12.40
CA MET A 268 -1.53 -13.41 -12.99
C MET A 268 -1.50 -11.93 -13.36
N ALA A 269 -2.55 -11.44 -14.02
CA ALA A 269 -2.66 -10.06 -14.42
C ALA A 269 -2.85 -9.14 -13.18
N HIS A 270 -1.93 -8.22 -12.98
CA HIS A 270 -2.02 -7.13 -12.02
C HIS A 270 -1.74 -5.80 -12.71
N CYS A 271 -2.28 -4.71 -12.13
CA CYS A 271 -2.00 -3.36 -12.59
C CYS A 271 -0.48 -3.06 -12.53
N ALA A 272 0.05 -2.35 -13.50
CA ALA A 272 1.47 -1.98 -13.55
C ALA A 272 1.94 -1.19 -12.30
N CYS A 273 1.03 -0.53 -11.57
CA CYS A 273 1.37 0.14 -10.32
C CYS A 273 1.81 -0.82 -9.18
N MET A 274 1.57 -2.13 -9.35
CA MET A 274 2.03 -3.17 -8.41
C MET A 274 3.50 -3.58 -8.64
N PHE A 275 4.13 -3.07 -9.67
CA PHE A 275 5.50 -3.45 -10.05
C PHE A 275 6.50 -2.35 -9.68
N VAL A 276 7.67 -2.81 -9.22
CA VAL A 276 8.83 -1.96 -8.94
C VAL A 276 10.03 -2.49 -9.73
N PRO A 277 10.70 -1.68 -10.54
CA PRO A 277 11.88 -2.11 -11.27
C PRO A 277 12.97 -2.65 -10.33
N GLY A 278 13.45 -3.86 -10.60
CA GLY A 278 14.50 -4.48 -9.80
C GLY A 278 14.09 -4.96 -8.40
N LEU A 279 12.79 -5.06 -8.10
CA LEU A 279 12.30 -5.54 -6.80
C LEU A 279 12.77 -6.97 -6.47
N SER A 280 13.04 -7.79 -7.48
CA SER A 280 13.60 -9.14 -7.31
C SER A 280 14.93 -9.18 -6.54
N ARG A 281 15.65 -8.05 -6.44
CA ARG A 281 16.88 -7.93 -5.66
C ARG A 281 16.64 -7.99 -4.15
N PHE A 282 15.40 -7.84 -3.69
CA PHE A 282 15.01 -7.85 -2.28
C PHE A 282 14.42 -9.19 -1.82
N GLY A 283 14.43 -10.20 -2.68
CA GLY A 283 13.88 -11.51 -2.37
C GLY A 283 12.38 -11.59 -2.59
N GLU A 284 11.69 -12.24 -1.69
CA GLU A 284 10.24 -12.37 -1.65
C GLU A 284 9.59 -11.36 -0.70
N ILE A 285 8.27 -11.31 -0.67
CA ILE A 285 7.51 -10.40 0.20
C ILE A 285 7.88 -10.57 1.67
N TYR A 286 8.13 -11.80 2.12
CA TYR A 286 8.52 -12.07 3.49
C TYR A 286 9.93 -11.57 3.85
N ASP A 287 10.82 -11.39 2.88
CA ASP A 287 12.12 -10.77 3.10
C ASP A 287 11.98 -9.27 3.35
N LEU A 288 11.14 -8.59 2.53
CA LEU A 288 10.86 -7.16 2.68
C LEU A 288 10.22 -6.82 4.03
N ILE A 289 9.36 -7.69 4.56
CA ILE A 289 8.75 -7.51 5.89
C ILE A 289 9.80 -7.46 7.01
N GLY A 290 11.00 -7.98 6.79
CA GLY A 290 12.12 -7.80 7.71
C GLY A 290 12.47 -6.33 7.98
N LEU A 291 12.10 -5.40 7.09
CA LEU A 291 12.24 -3.94 7.31
C LEU A 291 11.21 -3.39 8.29
N ILE A 292 10.10 -4.08 8.50
CA ILE A 292 9.08 -3.70 9.49
C ILE A 292 9.39 -4.31 10.85
N ALA A 293 9.89 -5.54 10.88
CA ALA A 293 10.18 -6.26 12.12
C ALA A 293 11.13 -5.45 13.06
N PRO A 294 10.91 -5.46 14.39
CA PRO A 294 9.95 -6.27 15.16
C PRO A 294 8.58 -5.59 15.36
N ARG A 295 8.27 -4.50 14.63
CA ARG A 295 6.99 -3.79 14.78
C ARG A 295 5.82 -4.72 14.44
N PRO A 296 4.69 -4.63 15.21
CA PRO A 296 3.56 -5.51 15.02
C PRO A 296 2.88 -5.31 13.66
N ILE A 297 2.53 -6.43 13.01
CA ILE A 297 1.74 -6.46 11.79
C ILE A 297 0.61 -7.48 11.90
N LEU A 298 -0.52 -7.16 11.28
CA LEU A 298 -1.61 -8.09 11.06
C LEU A 298 -1.83 -8.26 9.55
N ILE A 299 -1.91 -9.50 9.11
CA ILE A 299 -2.23 -9.87 7.73
C ILE A 299 -3.69 -10.33 7.69
N GLU A 300 -4.50 -9.67 6.86
CA GLU A 300 -5.88 -10.03 6.62
C GLU A 300 -6.02 -10.62 5.22
N ALA A 301 -6.63 -11.82 5.10
CA ALA A 301 -6.77 -12.52 3.82
C ALA A 301 -8.03 -13.38 3.76
N GLY A 302 -8.79 -13.23 2.67
CA GLY A 302 -9.94 -14.08 2.37
C GLY A 302 -9.53 -15.45 1.83
N THR A 303 -10.23 -16.49 2.24
CA THR A 303 -9.95 -17.88 1.80
C THR A 303 -10.24 -18.11 0.32
N ARG A 304 -11.05 -17.24 -0.30
CA ARG A 304 -11.43 -17.28 -1.72
C ARG A 304 -10.94 -16.06 -2.50
N ASP A 305 -9.91 -15.37 -2.02
CA ASP A 305 -9.33 -14.25 -2.77
C ASP A 305 -8.76 -14.75 -4.11
N PRO A 306 -9.28 -14.27 -5.26
CA PRO A 306 -8.87 -14.79 -6.56
C PRO A 306 -7.51 -14.29 -7.04
N ILE A 307 -6.99 -13.22 -6.43
CA ILE A 307 -5.75 -12.56 -6.87
C ILE A 307 -4.61 -12.62 -5.84
N PHE A 308 -4.92 -12.99 -4.59
CA PHE A 308 -3.93 -13.29 -3.54
C PHE A 308 -4.22 -14.67 -2.93
N PRO A 309 -3.84 -15.77 -3.63
CA PRO A 309 -4.20 -17.14 -3.27
C PRO A 309 -3.75 -17.51 -1.85
N LEU A 310 -4.64 -18.19 -1.13
CA LEU A 310 -4.47 -18.52 0.28
C LEU A 310 -3.19 -19.31 0.58
N ASP A 311 -2.82 -20.27 -0.28
CA ASP A 311 -1.62 -21.08 -0.11
C ASP A 311 -0.34 -20.22 -0.16
N ALA A 312 -0.29 -19.24 -1.07
CA ALA A 312 0.81 -18.30 -1.17
C ALA A 312 0.85 -17.33 0.04
N VAL A 313 -0.31 -16.93 0.57
CA VAL A 313 -0.41 -16.15 1.81
C VAL A 313 0.09 -16.95 3.00
N GLN A 314 -0.39 -18.18 3.18
CA GLN A 314 0.00 -19.06 4.27
C GLN A 314 1.49 -19.37 4.26
N HIS A 315 2.06 -19.61 3.07
CA HIS A 315 3.50 -19.79 2.91
C HIS A 315 4.28 -18.54 3.37
N SER A 316 3.90 -17.36 2.90
CA SER A 316 4.54 -16.09 3.31
C SER A 316 4.45 -15.87 4.82
N LEU A 317 3.27 -16.10 5.43
CA LEU A 317 3.08 -16.00 6.88
C LEU A 317 3.98 -16.97 7.67
N ALA A 318 4.05 -18.23 7.23
CA ALA A 318 4.87 -19.24 7.89
C ALA A 318 6.35 -18.86 7.88
N VAL A 319 6.87 -18.44 6.71
CA VAL A 319 8.28 -18.01 6.57
C VAL A 319 8.54 -16.75 7.41
N THR A 320 7.66 -15.76 7.34
CA THR A 320 7.81 -14.52 8.10
C THR A 320 7.86 -14.78 9.60
N ARG A 321 6.94 -15.57 10.13
CA ARG A 321 6.91 -15.91 11.56
C ARG A 321 8.15 -16.69 12.00
N ALA A 322 8.45 -17.78 11.29
CA ALA A 322 9.47 -18.74 11.70
C ALA A 322 10.91 -18.26 11.46
N LYS A 323 11.13 -17.42 10.47
CA LYS A 323 12.49 -16.96 10.09
C LYS A 323 12.71 -15.48 10.38
N VAL A 324 11.79 -14.63 9.95
CA VAL A 324 12.01 -13.17 9.99
C VAL A 324 11.74 -12.65 11.40
N TYR A 325 10.52 -12.74 11.88
CA TYR A 325 10.16 -12.21 13.20
C TYR A 325 10.81 -12.98 14.35
N ALA A 326 10.97 -14.31 14.21
CA ALA A 326 11.69 -15.13 15.19
C ALA A 326 13.16 -14.68 15.38
N ALA A 327 13.83 -14.21 14.32
CA ALA A 327 15.19 -13.70 14.41
C ALA A 327 15.31 -12.40 15.24
N PHE A 328 14.20 -11.66 15.38
CA PHE A 328 14.09 -10.49 16.25
C PHE A 328 13.54 -10.84 17.65
N GLY A 329 13.24 -12.11 17.92
CA GLY A 329 12.57 -12.54 19.16
C GLY A 329 11.13 -12.05 19.28
N ALA A 330 10.44 -11.83 18.16
CA ALA A 330 9.14 -11.16 18.06
C ALA A 330 8.13 -11.96 17.20
N ALA A 331 8.21 -13.28 17.20
CA ALA A 331 7.37 -14.15 16.36
C ALA A 331 5.85 -13.96 16.62
N GLU A 332 5.48 -13.50 17.82
CA GLU A 332 4.12 -13.18 18.24
C GLU A 332 3.61 -11.84 17.69
N GLN A 333 4.51 -10.96 17.20
CA GLN A 333 4.13 -9.65 16.65
C GLN A 333 3.62 -9.73 15.20
N ILE A 334 3.68 -10.91 14.57
CA ILE A 334 2.95 -11.16 13.32
C ILE A 334 1.69 -11.94 13.60
N GLU A 335 0.55 -11.28 13.41
CA GLU A 335 -0.79 -11.85 13.53
C GLU A 335 -1.43 -12.07 12.16
N ALA A 336 -2.47 -12.90 12.10
CA ALA A 336 -3.22 -13.13 10.88
C ALA A 336 -4.71 -13.24 11.18
N ASP A 337 -5.51 -12.69 10.27
CA ASP A 337 -6.95 -12.88 10.16
C ASP A 337 -7.24 -13.55 8.82
N ILE A 338 -7.35 -14.88 8.85
CA ILE A 338 -7.75 -15.66 7.67
C ILE A 338 -9.24 -15.95 7.79
N PHE A 339 -10.03 -15.30 6.95
CA PHE A 339 -11.48 -15.32 7.05
C PHE A 339 -12.15 -15.97 5.84
N GLU A 340 -13.33 -16.52 6.04
CA GLU A 340 -14.16 -17.05 4.97
C GLU A 340 -14.75 -15.91 4.15
N GLY A 341 -14.13 -15.58 3.02
CA GLY A 341 -14.48 -14.43 2.18
C GLY A 341 -13.60 -14.32 0.95
N GLU A 342 -13.81 -13.26 0.21
CA GLU A 342 -13.10 -12.95 -1.04
C GLU A 342 -12.08 -11.83 -0.82
N HIS A 343 -11.81 -11.04 -1.88
CA HIS A 343 -10.90 -9.89 -1.84
C HIS A 343 -11.60 -8.69 -1.22
N GLU A 344 -11.65 -8.61 0.10
CA GLU A 344 -12.40 -7.58 0.83
C GLU A 344 -11.82 -7.33 2.23
N ILE A 345 -12.16 -6.18 2.83
CA ILE A 345 -11.90 -5.91 4.24
C ILE A 345 -12.81 -6.80 5.08
N HIS A 346 -12.24 -7.55 6.01
CA HIS A 346 -12.98 -8.26 7.05
C HIS A 346 -13.15 -7.39 8.30
N GLY A 347 -12.07 -6.81 8.78
CA GLY A 347 -12.06 -5.88 9.90
C GLY A 347 -12.21 -6.51 11.29
N ALA A 348 -12.68 -7.77 11.38
CA ALA A 348 -13.03 -8.40 12.65
C ALA A 348 -11.88 -8.41 13.67
N ARG A 349 -10.65 -8.64 13.21
CA ARG A 349 -9.45 -8.56 14.05
C ARG A 349 -8.62 -7.31 13.81
N ALA A 350 -8.69 -6.73 12.62
CA ALA A 350 -7.85 -5.63 12.19
C ALA A 350 -8.02 -4.39 13.09
N TYR A 351 -9.25 -4.06 13.42
CA TYR A 351 -9.54 -2.89 14.26
C TYR A 351 -9.09 -3.09 15.70
N ASP A 352 -9.38 -4.23 16.31
CA ASP A 352 -8.97 -4.56 17.66
C ASP A 352 -7.44 -4.63 17.79
N PHE A 353 -6.76 -5.19 16.78
CA PHE A 353 -5.31 -5.20 16.71
C PHE A 353 -4.72 -3.78 16.75
N LEU A 354 -5.26 -2.85 15.97
CA LEU A 354 -4.77 -1.46 15.99
C LEU A 354 -5.06 -0.78 17.31
N ILE A 355 -6.20 -1.06 17.95
CA ILE A 355 -6.51 -0.57 19.31
C ILE A 355 -5.46 -1.09 20.29
N ASP A 356 -5.21 -2.39 20.33
CA ASP A 356 -4.23 -3.00 21.24
C ASP A 356 -2.81 -2.45 21.08
N LYS A 357 -2.40 -2.14 19.85
CA LYS A 357 -1.02 -1.73 19.55
C LYS A 357 -0.82 -0.21 19.63
N LEU A 358 -1.89 0.59 19.58
CA LEU A 358 -1.78 2.04 19.46
C LEU A 358 -2.48 2.83 20.57
N THR A 359 -3.30 2.21 21.42
CA THR A 359 -3.98 2.89 22.53
C THR A 359 -3.47 2.43 23.88
#